data_5a69865f054d470e47fc3ee7892bcd79
#
_entry.id   5a69865f054d470e47fc3ee7892bcd79
#
_cell.length_a   1.000
_cell.length_b   1.000
_cell.length_c   1.000
_cell.angle_alpha   90.00
_cell.angle_beta   90.00
_cell.angle_gamma   90.00
#
_symmetry.space_group_name_H-M   'P 1'
#
loop_
_entity.id
_entity.type
_entity.pdbx_description
1 polymer ?
#
loop_
_entity_poly.entity_id
_entity_poly.type
_entity_poly.pdbx_seq_one_letter_code
_entity_poly.pdbx_strand_id
1 'polypeptide(L)'
;GVSTLDLVKIQKHLLGIELMNSPYDLIAADANNSANVSAIDLVELRKLILGIYTELPANKSWRFVDKSFQFADATSPWPFSESINMAGLQGNEMDKDFVAIKVGDVNNTVKANATQILPRNGNGVVNLVADNRTVSAGEIVEVAIRSTDFASIEGYQFTMNANGLEFRGVESGLVAMSDENMGVFGSTLTASWHKVGGVSATASDVLFTLSFQATAAGQLSEMMTINSDVTEAEAYNTSSDIKDLKLSFRGSEIGAEFALYQNEP
;
A
#
# COMPACT_ATOMS: atom_id res chain seq x y z
N GLY A 1 -2.80 -9.31 -4.29
CA GLY A 1 -1.77 -8.78 -5.17
C GLY A 1 -0.70 -8.05 -4.38
N VAL A 2 0.20 -7.37 -5.06
CA VAL A 2 1.31 -6.66 -4.40
C VAL A 2 0.79 -5.48 -3.59
N SER A 3 1.17 -5.42 -2.31
CA SER A 3 0.72 -4.42 -1.35
C SER A 3 1.79 -4.10 -0.30
N THR A 4 1.56 -3.09 0.51
CA THR A 4 2.48 -2.74 1.62
C THR A 4 2.61 -3.87 2.65
N LEU A 5 1.63 -4.78 2.77
CA LEU A 5 1.75 -5.97 3.63
C LEU A 5 2.89 -6.90 3.16
N ASP A 6 3.12 -6.99 1.85
CA ASP A 6 4.23 -7.79 1.31
C ASP A 6 5.58 -7.18 1.70
N LEU A 7 5.68 -5.84 1.72
CA LEU A 7 6.88 -5.14 2.21
C LEU A 7 7.16 -5.46 3.68
N VAL A 8 6.12 -5.51 4.53
CA VAL A 8 6.24 -5.91 5.94
C VAL A 8 6.81 -7.32 6.05
N LYS A 9 6.26 -8.28 5.29
CA LYS A 9 6.71 -9.68 5.31
C LYS A 9 8.15 -9.84 4.81
N ILE A 10 8.50 -9.19 3.71
CA ILE A 10 9.88 -9.19 3.20
C ILE A 10 10.83 -8.57 4.21
N GLN A 11 10.46 -7.45 4.84
CA GLN A 11 11.29 -6.83 5.88
C GLN A 11 11.47 -7.74 7.11
N LYS A 12 10.42 -8.43 7.56
CA LYS A 12 10.54 -9.42 8.66
C LYS A 12 11.49 -10.55 8.29
N HIS A 13 11.47 -11.02 7.06
CA HIS A 13 12.42 -12.02 6.55
C HIS A 13 13.87 -11.50 6.58
N LEU A 14 14.12 -10.30 6.05
CA LEU A 14 15.45 -9.70 6.03
C LEU A 14 16.02 -9.46 7.45
N LEU A 15 15.15 -9.17 8.41
CA LEU A 15 15.52 -8.98 9.81
C LEU A 15 15.64 -10.31 10.60
N GLY A 16 15.31 -11.45 9.99
CA GLY A 16 15.31 -12.75 10.65
C GLY A 16 14.22 -12.94 11.70
N ILE A 17 13.17 -12.10 11.68
CA ILE A 17 12.04 -12.13 12.62
C ILE A 17 11.03 -13.21 12.21
N GLU A 18 10.71 -13.26 10.93
CA GLU A 18 9.82 -14.24 10.33
C GLU A 18 10.36 -14.64 8.96
N LEU A 19 10.94 -15.84 8.89
CA LEU A 19 11.57 -16.29 7.66
C LEU A 19 10.54 -16.79 6.65
N MET A 20 10.71 -16.41 5.39
CA MET A 20 10.02 -17.04 4.26
C MET A 20 10.64 -18.41 4.04
N ASN A 21 9.84 -19.47 4.20
CA ASN A 21 10.32 -20.87 4.10
C ASN A 21 9.97 -21.53 2.77
N SER A 22 9.21 -20.83 1.92
CA SER A 22 8.85 -21.31 0.59
C SER A 22 9.84 -20.76 -0.45
N PRO A 23 10.41 -21.59 -1.32
CA PRO A 23 11.25 -21.13 -2.43
C PRO A 23 10.47 -20.18 -3.37
N TYR A 24 9.17 -20.37 -3.50
CA TYR A 24 8.30 -19.53 -4.32
C TYR A 24 8.13 -18.12 -3.74
N ASP A 25 8.04 -18.00 -2.40
CA ASP A 25 7.95 -16.69 -1.73
C ASP A 25 9.25 -15.91 -1.87
N LEU A 26 10.41 -16.59 -1.83
CA LEU A 26 11.72 -15.97 -2.07
C LEU A 26 11.86 -15.48 -3.53
N ILE A 27 11.39 -16.28 -4.49
CA ILE A 27 11.33 -15.87 -5.90
C ILE A 27 10.37 -14.69 -6.09
N ALA A 28 9.24 -14.67 -5.39
CA ALA A 28 8.31 -13.55 -5.41
C ALA A 28 8.92 -12.27 -4.82
N ALA A 29 9.74 -12.39 -3.78
CA ALA A 29 10.38 -11.28 -3.09
C ALA A 29 11.51 -10.62 -3.90
N ASP A 30 12.17 -11.35 -4.81
CA ASP A 30 13.26 -10.86 -5.66
C ASP A 30 12.71 -9.99 -6.80
N ALA A 31 12.41 -8.73 -6.46
CA ALA A 31 11.78 -7.80 -7.38
C ALA A 31 12.73 -7.31 -8.49
N ASN A 32 14.02 -7.23 -8.20
CA ASN A 32 15.05 -6.76 -9.13
C ASN A 32 15.72 -7.89 -9.93
N ASN A 33 15.29 -9.15 -9.73
CA ASN A 33 15.83 -10.33 -10.42
C ASN A 33 17.33 -10.53 -10.21
N SER A 34 17.80 -10.29 -8.99
CA SER A 34 19.22 -10.40 -8.60
C SER A 34 19.63 -11.79 -8.09
N ALA A 35 18.67 -12.72 -8.03
CA ALA A 35 18.81 -14.03 -7.39
C ALA A 35 19.11 -13.94 -5.88
N ASN A 36 18.58 -12.91 -5.23
CA ASN A 36 18.70 -12.67 -3.79
C ASN A 36 17.57 -11.76 -3.32
N VAL A 37 17.20 -11.86 -2.05
CA VAL A 37 16.25 -10.91 -1.41
C VAL A 37 17.02 -9.91 -0.58
N SER A 38 16.78 -8.62 -0.82
CA SER A 38 17.52 -7.51 -0.20
C SER A 38 16.64 -6.28 0.03
N ALA A 39 17.20 -5.25 0.66
CA ALA A 39 16.51 -3.98 0.84
C ALA A 39 16.20 -3.26 -0.50
N ILE A 40 16.93 -3.56 -1.58
CA ILE A 40 16.65 -2.98 -2.91
C ILE A 40 15.30 -3.47 -3.42
N ASP A 41 14.93 -4.71 -3.16
CA ASP A 41 13.64 -5.27 -3.56
C ASP A 41 12.47 -4.55 -2.90
N LEU A 42 12.62 -4.17 -1.62
CA LEU A 42 11.64 -3.34 -0.92
C LEU A 42 11.46 -1.97 -1.60
N VAL A 43 12.55 -1.35 -2.07
CA VAL A 43 12.50 -0.07 -2.79
C VAL A 43 11.77 -0.22 -4.12
N GLU A 44 12.10 -1.26 -4.90
CA GLU A 44 11.47 -1.51 -6.20
C GLU A 44 9.97 -1.82 -6.05
N LEU A 45 9.61 -2.65 -5.08
CA LEU A 45 8.20 -2.98 -4.81
C LEU A 45 7.42 -1.77 -4.29
N ARG A 46 8.03 -0.92 -3.45
CA ARG A 46 7.36 0.32 -3.01
C ARG A 46 7.04 1.23 -4.18
N LYS A 47 7.96 1.42 -5.12
CA LYS A 47 7.71 2.21 -6.34
C LYS A 47 6.59 1.63 -7.19
N LEU A 48 6.47 0.29 -7.25
CA LEU A 48 5.36 -0.38 -7.91
C LEU A 48 4.03 -0.13 -7.19
N ILE A 49 4.00 -0.25 -5.85
CA ILE A 49 2.81 0.01 -5.02
C ILE A 49 2.38 1.48 -5.15
N LEU A 50 3.31 2.40 -5.17
CA LEU A 50 3.05 3.83 -5.35
C LEU A 50 2.58 4.20 -6.77
N GLY A 51 2.62 3.27 -7.73
CA GLY A 51 2.29 3.55 -9.12
C GLY A 51 3.36 4.36 -9.88
N ILE A 52 4.53 4.58 -9.28
CA ILE A 52 5.70 5.19 -9.95
C ILE A 52 6.18 4.28 -11.07
N TYR A 53 6.14 2.97 -10.81
CA TYR A 53 6.34 1.94 -11.83
C TYR A 53 5.00 1.32 -12.21
N THR A 54 4.77 1.14 -13.50
CA THR A 54 3.66 0.33 -14.04
C THR A 54 4.04 -1.15 -14.14
N GLU A 55 5.34 -1.44 -14.21
CA GLU A 55 5.94 -2.77 -14.19
C GLU A 55 7.36 -2.69 -13.59
N LEU A 56 7.86 -3.80 -13.08
CA LEU A 56 9.22 -3.85 -12.51
C LEU A 56 10.27 -3.70 -13.63
N PRO A 57 11.25 -2.79 -13.51
CA PRO A 57 12.21 -2.51 -14.59
C PRO A 57 13.12 -3.69 -14.95
N ALA A 58 13.47 -4.54 -13.98
CA ALA A 58 14.44 -5.63 -14.14
C ALA A 58 13.82 -7.02 -14.02
N ASN A 59 12.51 -7.13 -13.76
CA ASN A 59 11.84 -8.41 -13.59
C ASN A 59 10.47 -8.41 -14.28
N LYS A 60 9.97 -9.60 -14.56
CA LYS A 60 8.62 -9.82 -15.10
C LYS A 60 7.59 -9.75 -13.98
N SER A 61 6.35 -9.39 -14.31
CA SER A 61 5.24 -9.42 -13.36
C SER A 61 4.92 -10.83 -12.85
N TRP A 62 5.22 -11.86 -13.66
CA TRP A 62 5.00 -13.26 -13.34
C TRP A 62 6.23 -14.07 -13.69
N ARG A 63 6.60 -15.00 -12.80
CA ARG A 63 7.59 -16.04 -13.02
C ARG A 63 6.88 -17.39 -13.03
N PHE A 64 7.46 -18.35 -13.72
CA PHE A 64 6.89 -19.69 -13.85
C PHE A 64 7.96 -20.72 -13.55
N VAL A 65 7.68 -21.60 -12.59
CA VAL A 65 8.59 -22.71 -12.23
C VAL A 65 7.91 -24.02 -12.61
N ASP A 66 8.62 -24.90 -13.30
CA ASP A 66 8.13 -26.27 -13.53
C ASP A 66 7.70 -26.90 -12.21
N LYS A 67 6.44 -27.35 -12.13
CA LYS A 67 5.87 -27.92 -10.90
C LYS A 67 6.64 -29.15 -10.40
N SER A 68 7.32 -29.85 -11.29
CA SER A 68 8.16 -31.01 -10.97
C SER A 68 9.59 -30.64 -10.56
N PHE A 69 9.97 -29.34 -10.66
CA PHE A 69 11.31 -28.88 -10.34
C PHE A 69 11.63 -29.06 -8.85
N GLN A 70 12.79 -29.66 -8.58
CA GLN A 70 13.29 -29.85 -7.20
C GLN A 70 14.37 -28.82 -6.93
N PHE A 71 14.11 -27.91 -6.00
CA PHE A 71 15.12 -26.95 -5.57
C PHE A 71 16.23 -27.67 -4.78
N ALA A 72 17.48 -27.43 -5.16
CA ALA A 72 18.63 -27.97 -4.46
C ALA A 72 18.73 -27.41 -3.04
N ASP A 73 18.34 -26.14 -2.88
CA ASP A 73 18.21 -25.44 -1.60
C ASP A 73 16.94 -24.59 -1.64
N ALA A 74 15.97 -24.90 -0.79
CA ALA A 74 14.72 -24.17 -0.70
C ALA A 74 14.89 -22.73 -0.14
N THR A 75 16.00 -22.47 0.57
CA THR A 75 16.34 -21.17 1.13
C THR A 75 17.16 -20.29 0.18
N SER A 76 17.60 -20.87 -0.94
CA SER A 76 18.30 -20.19 -2.05
C SER A 76 17.85 -20.81 -3.38
N PRO A 77 16.64 -20.48 -3.87
CA PRO A 77 15.98 -21.22 -4.95
C PRO A 77 16.57 -20.98 -6.34
N TRP A 78 17.57 -20.16 -6.46
CA TRP A 78 18.22 -19.86 -7.75
C TRP A 78 19.44 -20.75 -8.02
N PRO A 79 19.70 -21.08 -9.31
CA PRO A 79 18.85 -20.84 -10.48
C PRO A 79 17.71 -21.85 -10.58
N PHE A 80 16.62 -21.47 -11.23
CA PHE A 80 15.51 -22.35 -11.61
C PHE A 80 15.14 -22.18 -13.08
N SER A 81 14.49 -23.20 -13.68
CA SER A 81 14.05 -23.16 -15.08
C SER A 81 12.62 -22.68 -15.20
N GLU A 82 12.37 -21.76 -16.12
CA GLU A 82 11.03 -21.28 -16.51
C GLU A 82 10.53 -21.97 -17.80
N SER A 83 11.17 -23.05 -18.23
CA SER A 83 10.80 -23.78 -19.43
C SER A 83 10.86 -25.28 -19.21
N ILE A 84 9.93 -25.99 -19.82
CA ILE A 84 9.91 -27.45 -19.92
C ILE A 84 10.25 -27.81 -21.37
N ASN A 85 11.38 -28.48 -21.57
CA ASN A 85 11.79 -28.92 -22.89
C ASN A 85 11.30 -30.34 -23.15
N MET A 86 10.57 -30.55 -24.25
CA MET A 86 10.09 -31.84 -24.68
C MET A 86 10.68 -32.18 -26.05
N ALA A 87 11.38 -33.29 -26.14
CA ALA A 87 11.91 -33.78 -27.38
C ALA A 87 10.94 -34.83 -27.98
N GLY A 88 10.31 -34.49 -29.14
CA GLY A 88 9.46 -35.39 -29.90
C GLY A 88 8.15 -35.77 -29.20
N LEU A 89 7.13 -34.91 -29.33
CA LEU A 89 5.78 -35.22 -28.86
C LEU A 89 5.24 -36.47 -29.57
N GLN A 90 5.00 -37.54 -28.80
CA GLN A 90 4.42 -38.78 -29.27
C GLN A 90 2.92 -38.92 -28.96
N GLY A 91 2.36 -37.94 -28.24
CA GLY A 91 0.97 -37.90 -27.77
C GLY A 91 0.66 -36.69 -26.92
N ASN A 92 -0.43 -36.75 -26.17
CA ASN A 92 -0.81 -35.71 -25.22
C ASN A 92 0.06 -35.81 -23.96
N GLU A 93 0.71 -34.70 -23.60
CA GLU A 93 1.46 -34.54 -22.34
C GLU A 93 0.57 -33.77 -21.36
N MET A 94 0.01 -34.47 -20.36
CA MET A 94 -1.00 -33.92 -19.48
C MET A 94 -0.43 -33.42 -18.13
N ASP A 95 0.82 -33.76 -17.80
CA ASP A 95 1.43 -33.47 -16.48
C ASP A 95 2.57 -32.45 -16.56
N LYS A 96 2.47 -31.51 -17.50
CA LYS A 96 3.48 -30.45 -17.72
C LYS A 96 2.96 -29.10 -17.19
N ASP A 97 2.88 -29.02 -15.87
CA ASP A 97 2.34 -27.85 -15.16
C ASP A 97 3.45 -26.91 -14.71
N PHE A 98 3.09 -25.63 -14.55
CA PHE A 98 3.92 -24.61 -13.92
C PHE A 98 3.27 -24.08 -12.64
N VAL A 99 4.11 -23.76 -11.67
CA VAL A 99 3.74 -22.90 -10.55
C VAL A 99 3.92 -21.46 -11.00
N ALA A 100 2.83 -20.70 -11.06
CA ALA A 100 2.86 -19.28 -11.39
C ALA A 100 3.10 -18.45 -10.13
N ILE A 101 4.09 -17.59 -10.18
CA ILE A 101 4.55 -16.75 -9.07
C ILE A 101 4.34 -15.28 -9.48
N LYS A 102 3.50 -14.54 -8.76
CA LYS A 102 3.37 -13.09 -8.94
C LYS A 102 4.51 -12.41 -8.20
N VAL A 103 5.43 -11.77 -8.93
CA VAL A 103 6.53 -11.04 -8.32
C VAL A 103 5.98 -9.90 -7.47
N GLY A 104 6.46 -9.80 -6.24
CA GLY A 104 6.04 -8.86 -5.21
C GLY A 104 4.91 -9.36 -4.29
N ASP A 105 4.21 -10.45 -4.62
CA ASP A 105 3.10 -10.99 -3.81
C ASP A 105 3.59 -12.20 -3.00
N VAL A 106 4.21 -11.93 -1.86
CA VAL A 106 4.77 -12.97 -0.96
C VAL A 106 3.73 -13.56 -0.01
N ASN A 107 2.52 -13.02 0.00
CA ASN A 107 1.41 -13.54 0.80
C ASN A 107 0.38 -14.31 -0.03
N ASN A 108 0.64 -14.49 -1.33
CA ASN A 108 -0.16 -15.27 -2.27
C ASN A 108 -1.64 -14.81 -2.35
N THR A 109 -1.87 -13.50 -2.26
CA THR A 109 -3.22 -12.91 -2.30
C THR A 109 -3.72 -12.64 -3.72
N VAL A 110 -2.84 -12.70 -4.73
CA VAL A 110 -3.21 -12.50 -6.13
C VAL A 110 -4.19 -13.59 -6.59
N LYS A 111 -5.21 -13.17 -7.32
CA LYS A 111 -6.15 -14.08 -7.99
C LYS A 111 -5.97 -13.97 -9.49
N ALA A 112 -5.69 -15.09 -10.14
CA ALA A 112 -5.47 -15.16 -11.59
C ALA A 112 -6.75 -14.86 -12.41
N ASN A 113 -7.94 -14.89 -11.77
CA ASN A 113 -9.22 -14.70 -12.44
C ASN A 113 -9.94 -13.48 -11.84
N ALA A 114 -9.92 -12.36 -12.57
CA ALA A 114 -10.51 -11.08 -12.17
C ALA A 114 -12.07 -11.07 -12.19
N THR A 115 -12.75 -12.17 -12.53
CA THR A 115 -14.20 -12.25 -12.59
C THR A 115 -14.88 -12.41 -11.24
N GLN A 116 -14.14 -12.66 -10.17
CA GLN A 116 -14.67 -12.66 -8.80
C GLN A 116 -14.06 -11.51 -8.00
N ILE A 117 -14.71 -10.34 -8.07
CA ILE A 117 -14.52 -9.30 -7.08
C ILE A 117 -15.22 -9.80 -5.81
N LEU A 118 -14.50 -10.54 -4.97
CA LEU A 118 -14.95 -10.75 -3.60
C LEU A 118 -14.71 -9.45 -2.85
N PRO A 119 -15.73 -8.88 -2.17
CA PRO A 119 -15.48 -7.75 -1.29
C PRO A 119 -14.41 -8.20 -0.29
N ARG A 120 -13.31 -7.47 -0.22
CA ARG A 120 -12.34 -7.61 0.86
C ARG A 120 -13.07 -7.10 2.11
N ASN A 121 -13.56 -7.99 2.95
CA ASN A 121 -14.05 -7.60 4.26
C ASN A 121 -12.83 -7.28 5.11
N GLY A 122 -12.45 -6.02 5.14
CA GLY A 122 -11.49 -5.52 6.09
C GLY A 122 -11.98 -5.78 7.53
N ASN A 123 -11.10 -6.28 8.39
CA ASN A 123 -11.38 -6.51 9.82
C ASN A 123 -11.39 -5.18 10.61
N GLY A 124 -12.21 -4.22 10.19
CA GLY A 124 -12.34 -2.91 10.79
C GLY A 124 -11.84 -1.76 9.92
N VAL A 125 -11.84 -0.57 10.48
CA VAL A 125 -11.47 0.67 9.80
C VAL A 125 -10.38 1.37 10.60
N VAL A 126 -9.39 1.95 9.92
CA VAL A 126 -8.48 2.96 10.46
C VAL A 126 -8.90 4.32 9.89
N ASN A 127 -9.37 5.21 10.76
CA ASN A 127 -9.73 6.56 10.35
C ASN A 127 -8.53 7.49 10.51
N LEU A 128 -8.03 8.01 9.40
CA LEU A 128 -7.18 9.19 9.41
C LEU A 128 -8.06 10.42 9.61
N VAL A 129 -7.59 11.36 10.41
CA VAL A 129 -8.35 12.55 10.78
C VAL A 129 -7.51 13.79 10.53
N ALA A 130 -8.06 14.77 9.83
CA ALA A 130 -7.50 16.11 9.65
C ALA A 130 -8.44 17.18 10.18
N ASP A 131 -7.90 18.36 10.47
CA ASP A 131 -8.71 19.52 10.83
C ASP A 131 -9.27 20.17 9.55
N ASN A 132 -10.61 20.36 9.49
CA ASN A 132 -11.22 21.07 8.39
C ASN A 132 -11.04 22.58 8.57
N ARG A 133 -10.67 23.25 7.49
CA ARG A 133 -10.65 24.71 7.41
C ARG A 133 -10.79 25.20 5.98
N THR A 134 -11.21 26.42 5.84
CA THR A 134 -11.19 27.13 4.56
C THR A 134 -9.76 27.55 4.24
N VAL A 135 -9.35 27.40 2.99
CA VAL A 135 -8.06 27.86 2.46
C VAL A 135 -8.29 28.82 1.30
N SER A 136 -7.33 29.70 1.07
CA SER A 136 -7.34 30.67 -0.01
C SER A 136 -6.33 30.27 -1.10
N ALA A 137 -6.61 30.63 -2.36
CA ALA A 137 -5.66 30.40 -3.45
C ALA A 137 -4.32 31.10 -3.15
N GLY A 138 -3.19 30.39 -3.37
CA GLY A 138 -1.84 30.84 -3.07
C GLY A 138 -1.36 30.54 -1.66
N GLU A 139 -2.24 30.13 -0.75
CA GLU A 139 -1.90 29.82 0.64
C GLU A 139 -1.04 28.55 0.75
N ILE A 140 -0.02 28.56 1.62
CA ILE A 140 0.69 27.33 2.04
C ILE A 140 -0.10 26.70 3.16
N VAL A 141 -0.44 25.44 3.00
CA VAL A 141 -1.35 24.68 3.86
C VAL A 141 -0.64 23.48 4.43
N GLU A 142 -0.53 23.41 5.74
CA GLU A 142 -0.06 22.21 6.44
C GLU A 142 -1.26 21.44 6.98
N VAL A 143 -1.35 20.18 6.66
CA VAL A 143 -2.44 19.28 7.05
C VAL A 143 -1.86 18.18 7.93
N ALA A 144 -2.03 18.35 9.25
CA ALA A 144 -1.62 17.35 10.23
C ALA A 144 -2.61 16.18 10.22
N ILE A 145 -2.10 15.00 9.94
CA ILE A 145 -2.86 13.75 9.93
C ILE A 145 -2.73 13.05 11.27
N ARG A 146 -3.86 12.71 11.88
CA ARG A 146 -4.00 11.99 13.15
C ARG A 146 -4.88 10.76 12.96
N SER A 147 -5.03 9.96 14.01
CA SER A 147 -5.99 8.86 14.03
C SER A 147 -6.42 8.52 15.44
N THR A 148 -7.65 8.04 15.61
CA THR A 148 -8.16 7.49 16.87
C THR A 148 -8.02 5.96 16.96
N ASP A 149 -7.78 5.31 15.82
CA ASP A 149 -7.86 3.84 15.67
C ASP A 149 -6.51 3.23 15.24
N PHE A 150 -5.41 3.98 15.40
CA PHE A 150 -4.07 3.58 14.96
C PHE A 150 -3.38 2.73 16.02
N ALA A 151 -3.80 1.45 16.11
CA ALA A 151 -3.30 0.51 17.11
C ALA A 151 -2.47 -0.59 16.46
N SER A 152 -1.19 -0.68 16.83
CA SER A 152 -0.23 -1.71 16.36
C SER A 152 -0.18 -1.81 14.83
N ILE A 153 -0.21 -0.68 14.14
CA ILE A 153 -0.17 -0.63 12.67
C ILE A 153 1.28 -0.79 12.20
N GLU A 154 1.53 -1.85 11.40
CA GLU A 154 2.82 -2.14 10.77
C GLU A 154 2.95 -1.55 9.37
N GLY A 155 1.86 -1.19 8.73
CA GLY A 155 1.88 -0.58 7.41
C GLY A 155 0.54 -0.03 6.98
N TYR A 156 0.56 0.88 6.04
CA TYR A 156 -0.62 1.39 5.35
C TYR A 156 -0.26 1.86 3.95
N GLN A 157 -1.27 1.92 3.12
CA GLN A 157 -1.20 2.47 1.78
C GLN A 157 -2.53 3.10 1.40
N PHE A 158 -2.50 4.08 0.51
CA PHE A 158 -3.72 4.70 -0.02
C PHE A 158 -3.45 5.52 -1.27
N THR A 159 -4.51 5.80 -2.01
CA THR A 159 -4.57 6.88 -3.00
C THR A 159 -5.34 8.05 -2.39
N MET A 160 -4.88 9.27 -2.62
CA MET A 160 -5.53 10.50 -2.19
C MET A 160 -5.69 11.44 -3.39
N ASN A 161 -6.88 11.97 -3.59
CA ASN A 161 -7.10 13.11 -4.45
C ASN A 161 -7.03 14.40 -3.61
N ALA A 162 -6.25 15.38 -4.08
CA ALA A 162 -6.01 16.67 -3.45
C ALA A 162 -6.34 17.80 -4.44
N ASN A 163 -7.63 17.91 -4.79
CA ASN A 163 -8.10 18.83 -5.83
C ASN A 163 -7.94 20.30 -5.38
N GLY A 164 -7.29 21.12 -6.22
CA GLY A 164 -6.99 22.51 -5.88
C GLY A 164 -5.86 22.68 -4.86
N LEU A 165 -5.09 21.60 -4.60
CA LEU A 165 -3.93 21.60 -3.71
C LEU A 165 -2.73 20.99 -4.49
N GLU A 166 -1.63 21.72 -4.56
CA GLU A 166 -0.38 21.25 -5.13
C GLU A 166 0.52 20.75 -4.00
N PHE A 167 0.90 19.47 -4.05
CA PHE A 167 1.74 18.85 -3.03
C PHE A 167 3.14 19.48 -3.00
N ARG A 168 3.64 19.77 -1.79
CA ARG A 168 4.95 20.39 -1.55
C ARG A 168 5.89 19.50 -0.74
N GLY A 169 5.35 18.53 0.01
CA GLY A 169 6.17 17.61 0.80
C GLY A 169 5.39 16.94 1.92
N VAL A 170 6.08 16.03 2.60
CA VAL A 170 5.58 15.35 3.79
C VAL A 170 6.60 15.46 4.92
N GLU A 171 6.12 15.75 6.14
CA GLU A 171 6.94 15.75 7.33
C GLU A 171 6.56 14.59 8.25
N SER A 172 7.59 13.94 8.82
CA SER A 172 7.42 12.88 9.80
C SER A 172 6.80 13.44 11.09
N GLY A 173 5.89 12.64 11.65
CA GLY A 173 5.43 12.78 13.02
C GLY A 173 5.79 11.52 13.80
N LEU A 174 4.78 10.88 14.39
CA LEU A 174 4.92 9.56 15.04
C LEU A 174 5.31 8.48 14.02
N VAL A 175 4.86 8.63 12.79
CA VAL A 175 5.17 7.77 11.65
C VAL A 175 6.29 8.45 10.83
N ALA A 176 7.38 7.73 10.61
CA ALA A 176 8.51 8.22 9.81
C ALA A 176 8.15 8.20 8.33
N MET A 177 7.72 9.33 7.81
CA MET A 177 7.39 9.55 6.39
C MET A 177 8.45 10.41 5.71
N SER A 178 8.68 10.16 4.44
CA SER A 178 9.53 10.96 3.55
C SER A 178 8.93 10.94 2.14
N ASP A 179 9.51 11.71 1.23
CA ASP A 179 9.08 11.73 -0.16
C ASP A 179 9.18 10.34 -0.83
N GLU A 180 10.06 9.46 -0.33
CA GLU A 180 10.16 8.06 -0.81
C GLU A 180 8.92 7.21 -0.49
N ASN A 181 8.08 7.67 0.44
CA ASN A 181 6.80 7.02 0.79
C ASN A 181 5.65 7.53 -0.07
N MET A 182 5.88 8.51 -0.95
CA MET A 182 4.86 9.21 -1.72
C MET A 182 5.06 9.03 -3.22
N GLY A 183 3.96 8.84 -3.94
CA GLY A 183 3.87 9.04 -5.38
C GLY A 183 3.02 10.29 -5.66
N VAL A 184 3.45 11.12 -6.62
CA VAL A 184 2.78 12.40 -6.94
C VAL A 184 2.45 12.46 -8.41
N PHE A 185 1.16 12.55 -8.74
CA PHE A 185 0.63 12.54 -10.11
C PHE A 185 -0.39 13.68 -10.28
N GLY A 186 0.11 14.92 -10.33
CA GLY A 186 -0.73 16.11 -10.33
C GLY A 186 -1.50 16.25 -9.01
N SER A 187 -2.82 16.17 -9.04
CA SER A 187 -3.67 16.22 -7.84
C SER A 187 -3.88 14.83 -7.18
N THR A 188 -3.37 13.78 -7.77
CA THR A 188 -3.43 12.42 -7.19
C THR A 188 -2.13 12.09 -6.50
N LEU A 189 -2.21 11.70 -5.24
CA LEU A 189 -1.10 11.26 -4.42
C LEU A 189 -1.30 9.79 -4.07
N THR A 190 -0.22 9.04 -3.96
CA THR A 190 -0.23 7.71 -3.35
C THR A 190 0.72 7.69 -2.18
N ALA A 191 0.43 6.86 -1.19
CA ALA A 191 1.27 6.67 -0.02
C ALA A 191 1.48 5.18 0.27
N SER A 192 2.70 4.82 0.69
CA SER A 192 3.03 3.49 1.20
C SER A 192 4.07 3.60 2.29
N TRP A 193 3.70 3.21 3.50
CA TRP A 193 4.58 3.22 4.65
C TRP A 193 4.51 1.89 5.40
N HIS A 194 5.64 1.43 5.93
CA HIS A 194 5.68 0.27 6.79
C HIS A 194 6.78 0.36 7.84
N LYS A 195 6.56 -0.33 8.97
CA LYS A 195 7.51 -0.49 10.07
C LYS A 195 7.22 -1.77 10.82
N VAL A 196 8.16 -2.70 10.83
CA VAL A 196 8.06 -3.94 11.62
C VAL A 196 7.93 -3.63 13.10
N GLY A 197 7.05 -4.37 13.79
CA GLY A 197 6.71 -4.16 15.20
C GLY A 197 5.61 -3.13 15.44
N GLY A 198 5.18 -2.44 14.39
CA GLY A 198 4.03 -1.55 14.41
C GLY A 198 4.24 -0.25 15.19
N VAL A 199 3.25 0.61 15.06
CA VAL A 199 3.11 1.88 15.79
C VAL A 199 1.69 1.97 16.32
N SER A 200 1.53 2.52 17.52
CA SER A 200 0.23 2.87 18.08
C SER A 200 0.21 4.38 18.37
N ALA A 201 -0.92 5.01 18.09
CA ALA A 201 -1.13 6.43 18.29
C ALA A 201 -2.37 6.71 19.12
N THR A 202 -2.36 7.83 19.86
CA THR A 202 -3.52 8.43 20.49
C THR A 202 -4.12 9.51 19.59
N ALA A 203 -5.32 9.98 19.89
CA ALA A 203 -5.99 11.03 19.11
C ALA A 203 -5.25 12.37 19.07
N SER A 204 -4.33 12.61 20.01
CA SER A 204 -3.49 13.83 20.07
C SER A 204 -2.22 13.73 19.22
N ASP A 205 -1.77 12.53 18.91
CA ASP A 205 -0.53 12.33 18.17
C ASP A 205 -0.70 12.68 16.70
N VAL A 206 0.24 13.45 16.17
CA VAL A 206 0.35 13.69 14.73
C VAL A 206 1.13 12.52 14.11
N LEU A 207 0.49 11.80 13.21
CA LEU A 207 1.13 10.69 12.50
C LEU A 207 2.16 11.23 11.51
N PHE A 208 1.76 12.17 10.69
CA PHE A 208 2.60 12.91 9.73
C PHE A 208 1.86 14.18 9.29
N THR A 209 2.57 15.11 8.64
CA THR A 209 1.99 16.35 8.11
C THR A 209 2.22 16.41 6.59
N LEU A 210 1.16 16.71 5.85
CA LEU A 210 1.22 16.97 4.42
C LEU A 210 1.26 18.48 4.17
N SER A 211 2.20 18.95 3.36
CA SER A 211 2.32 20.34 2.95
C SER A 211 1.82 20.53 1.53
N PHE A 212 0.97 21.54 1.33
CA PHE A 212 0.40 21.90 0.04
C PHE A 212 0.50 23.40 -0.22
N GLN A 213 0.44 23.77 -1.50
CA GLN A 213 0.06 25.10 -1.92
C GLN A 213 -1.34 25.04 -2.52
N ALA A 214 -2.28 25.81 -1.96
CA ALA A 214 -3.63 25.89 -2.51
C ALA A 214 -3.62 26.64 -3.84
N THR A 215 -4.14 26.01 -4.90
CA THR A 215 -4.29 26.60 -6.22
C THR A 215 -5.69 27.14 -6.44
N ALA A 216 -6.63 26.81 -5.53
CA ALA A 216 -8.00 27.32 -5.49
C ALA A 216 -8.40 27.56 -4.04
N ALA A 217 -9.41 28.39 -3.82
CA ALA A 217 -10.05 28.52 -2.50
C ALA A 217 -11.06 27.39 -2.28
N GLY A 218 -11.21 26.90 -1.06
CA GLY A 218 -12.17 25.85 -0.72
C GLY A 218 -12.04 25.34 0.71
N GLN A 219 -12.86 24.36 1.07
CA GLN A 219 -12.78 23.63 2.32
C GLN A 219 -11.87 22.41 2.12
N LEU A 220 -10.94 22.14 3.05
CA LEU A 220 -10.07 20.96 2.94
C LEU A 220 -10.85 19.64 2.83
N SER A 221 -12.00 19.55 3.50
CA SER A 221 -12.88 18.37 3.42
C SER A 221 -13.52 18.13 2.05
N GLU A 222 -13.58 19.16 1.20
CA GLU A 222 -14.07 19.05 -0.19
C GLU A 222 -12.92 18.82 -1.19
N MET A 223 -11.71 19.24 -0.80
CA MET A 223 -10.52 19.21 -1.64
C MET A 223 -9.75 17.90 -1.52
N MET A 224 -9.84 17.21 -0.38
CA MET A 224 -9.04 16.01 -0.07
C MET A 224 -9.93 14.80 0.18
N THR A 225 -9.67 13.71 -0.54
CA THR A 225 -10.37 12.43 -0.35
C THR A 225 -9.40 11.26 -0.51
N ILE A 226 -9.56 10.22 0.32
CA ILE A 226 -8.86 8.93 0.13
C ILE A 226 -9.75 8.01 -0.70
N ASN A 227 -9.13 7.30 -1.64
CA ASN A 227 -9.74 6.28 -2.50
C ASN A 227 -8.74 5.14 -2.80
N SER A 228 -9.11 4.25 -3.70
CA SER A 228 -8.33 3.08 -4.10
C SER A 228 -8.05 3.04 -5.63
N ASP A 229 -7.96 4.20 -6.28
CA ASP A 229 -7.89 4.27 -7.75
C ASP A 229 -6.54 3.76 -8.29
N VAL A 230 -5.45 3.98 -7.57
CA VAL A 230 -4.09 3.49 -7.92
C VAL A 230 -3.65 2.42 -6.92
N THR A 231 -3.73 2.75 -5.64
CA THR A 231 -3.31 1.92 -4.53
C THR A 231 -4.49 1.75 -3.58
N GLU A 232 -4.82 0.52 -3.24
CA GLU A 232 -5.90 0.19 -2.31
C GLU A 232 -5.72 0.93 -0.97
N ALA A 233 -6.80 1.50 -0.44
CA ALA A 233 -6.78 2.22 0.83
C ALA A 233 -6.89 1.23 2.01
N GLU A 234 -5.74 0.73 2.46
CA GLU A 234 -5.63 -0.34 3.46
C GLU A 234 -4.59 -0.01 4.53
N ALA A 235 -4.81 -0.51 5.74
CA ALA A 235 -3.84 -0.54 6.83
C ALA A 235 -3.69 -1.97 7.36
N TYR A 236 -2.51 -2.30 7.86
CA TYR A 236 -2.13 -3.64 8.29
C TYR A 236 -1.60 -3.58 9.71
N ASN A 237 -2.15 -4.40 10.59
CA ASN A 237 -1.66 -4.50 11.97
C ASN A 237 -0.61 -5.60 12.13
N THR A 238 -0.03 -5.72 13.33
CA THR A 238 0.96 -6.74 13.69
C THR A 238 0.47 -8.18 13.60
N SER A 239 -0.86 -8.39 13.54
CA SER A 239 -1.48 -9.70 13.29
C SER A 239 -1.73 -9.97 11.81
N SER A 240 -1.26 -9.09 10.92
CA SER A 240 -1.51 -9.13 9.47
C SER A 240 -3.00 -8.99 9.08
N ASP A 241 -3.84 -8.48 9.98
CA ASP A 241 -5.22 -8.13 9.63
C ASP A 241 -5.23 -6.93 8.70
N ILE A 242 -6.05 -7.01 7.66
CA ILE A 242 -6.29 -5.92 6.72
C ILE A 242 -7.46 -5.09 7.24
N LYS A 243 -7.27 -3.78 7.32
CA LYS A 243 -8.30 -2.81 7.71
C LYS A 243 -8.49 -1.79 6.58
N ASP A 244 -9.73 -1.36 6.37
CA ASP A 244 -10.01 -0.25 5.47
C ASP A 244 -9.38 1.04 6.01
N LEU A 245 -8.84 1.88 5.13
CA LEU A 245 -8.30 3.18 5.50
C LEU A 245 -9.21 4.29 4.95
N LYS A 246 -9.59 5.22 5.80
CA LYS A 246 -10.46 6.36 5.44
C LYS A 246 -9.88 7.67 5.94
N LEU A 247 -10.24 8.78 5.26
CA LEU A 247 -9.97 10.14 5.73
C LEU A 247 -11.29 10.79 6.17
N SER A 248 -11.28 11.38 7.35
CA SER A 248 -12.36 12.20 7.88
C SER A 248 -11.83 13.55 8.34
N PHE A 249 -12.72 14.53 8.44
CA PHE A 249 -12.38 15.87 8.87
C PHE A 249 -13.16 16.24 10.13
N ARG A 250 -12.49 16.80 11.12
CA ARG A 250 -13.12 17.37 12.30
C ARG A 250 -13.25 18.90 12.15
N GLY A 251 -14.22 19.49 12.80
CA GLY A 251 -14.47 20.92 12.68
C GLY A 251 -15.26 21.32 11.42
N SER A 252 -15.75 20.36 10.62
CA SER A 252 -16.78 20.62 9.64
C SER A 252 -18.13 20.75 10.37
N GLU A 253 -18.38 21.89 10.96
CA GLU A 253 -19.74 22.21 11.35
C GLU A 253 -20.58 22.31 10.07
N ILE A 254 -21.35 21.28 9.79
CA ILE A 254 -22.57 21.45 9.00
C ILE A 254 -23.39 22.41 9.86
N GLY A 255 -23.51 23.68 9.41
CA GLY A 255 -24.33 24.66 10.07
C GLY A 255 -25.74 24.13 10.24
N ALA A 256 -26.03 23.56 11.39
CA ALA A 256 -27.39 23.42 11.85
C ALA A 256 -27.86 24.83 12.21
N GLU A 257 -28.46 25.55 11.27
CA GLU A 257 -29.32 26.66 11.57
C GLU A 257 -30.47 26.13 12.44
N PHE A 258 -30.29 26.21 13.74
CA PHE A 258 -31.41 26.09 14.67
C PHE A 258 -32.22 27.37 14.52
N ALA A 259 -33.23 27.37 13.66
CA ALA A 259 -34.30 28.37 13.71
C ALA A 259 -35.03 28.20 15.03
N LEU A 260 -34.69 29.03 16.02
CA LEU A 260 -35.48 29.24 17.21
C LEU A 260 -36.80 29.87 16.79
N TYR A 261 -37.87 29.10 16.63
CA TYR A 261 -39.22 29.63 16.60
C TYR A 261 -39.56 30.09 18.01
N GLN A 262 -39.44 31.41 18.27
CA GLN A 262 -40.11 32.01 19.39
C GLN A 262 -41.64 31.99 19.10
N ASN A 263 -42.37 31.15 19.81
CA ASN A 263 -43.80 31.32 19.95
C ASN A 263 -44.00 32.48 20.93
N GLU A 264 -44.43 33.62 20.43
CA GLU A 264 -45.02 34.67 21.28
C GLU A 264 -46.48 34.28 21.60
N PRO A 265 -46.99 34.69 22.80
CA PRO A 265 -48.24 34.22 23.38
C PRO A 265 -49.50 34.76 22.71
#